data_1076e913262ed884983f2dad82c66813
#
_entry.id   1076e913262ed884983f2dad82c66813
#
_cell.length_a   1.000
_cell.length_b   1.000
_cell.length_c   1.000
_cell.angle_alpha   90.00
_cell.angle_beta   90.00
_cell.angle_gamma   90.00
#
_symmetry.space_group_name_H-M   'P 1'
#
loop_
_entity.id
_entity.type
_entity.pdbx_description
1 polymer ?
#
loop_
_entity_poly.entity_id
_entity_poly.type
_entity_poly.pdbx_seq_one_letter_code
_entity_poly.pdbx_strand_id
1 'polypeptide(L)'
;MPEVKVKKGQELNGLGTMLKEIMDANLKDPKKYKRIEKLKGSMVIRESTSGVAVTLHIKGGEVELQNDAIDKPTAFMEAGFENLAYISSGQLSPIIAMLTGKLKAGGNLLMLLKVSNITVLK
;
A
#
# COMPACT_ATOMS: atom_id res chain seq x y z
N MET A 1 -0.85 -13.98 14.73
CA MET A 1 -0.01 -13.18 13.84
C MET A 1 -0.85 -12.13 13.14
N PRO A 2 -0.31 -10.94 12.92
CA PRO A 2 -1.08 -9.91 12.22
C PRO A 2 -1.39 -10.36 10.79
N GLU A 3 -2.61 -10.14 10.40
CA GLU A 3 -3.11 -10.44 9.07
C GLU A 3 -3.88 -9.23 8.55
N VAL A 4 -3.76 -8.97 7.25
CA VAL A 4 -4.50 -7.89 6.62
C VAL A 4 -5.97 -8.27 6.54
N LYS A 5 -6.83 -7.39 7.04
CA LYS A 5 -8.27 -7.58 7.02
C LYS A 5 -8.89 -6.92 5.80
N VAL A 6 -10.01 -7.46 5.35
CA VAL A 6 -10.80 -6.88 4.25
C VAL A 6 -12.03 -6.24 4.86
N LYS A 7 -12.39 -5.05 4.39
CA LYS A 7 -13.60 -4.36 4.87
C LYS A 7 -14.80 -5.29 4.76
N LYS A 8 -15.57 -5.38 5.83
CA LYS A 8 -16.71 -6.27 5.94
C LYS A 8 -17.68 -6.06 4.77
N GLY A 9 -18.08 -7.16 4.14
CA GLY A 9 -19.02 -7.13 3.03
C GLY A 9 -18.40 -6.83 1.67
N GLN A 10 -17.09 -6.67 1.59
CA GLN A 10 -16.39 -6.43 0.33
C GLN A 10 -15.60 -7.65 -0.14
N GLU A 11 -15.51 -7.80 -1.44
CA GLU A 11 -14.60 -8.71 -2.11
C GLU A 11 -13.54 -7.87 -2.78
N LEU A 12 -12.27 -8.15 -2.50
CA LEU A 12 -11.17 -7.32 -3.01
C LEU A 12 -11.07 -7.39 -4.54
N ASN A 13 -10.80 -6.23 -5.16
CA ASN A 13 -10.42 -6.19 -6.58
C ASN A 13 -9.02 -6.82 -6.76
N GLY A 14 -8.58 -6.94 -8.01
CA GLY A 14 -7.28 -7.58 -8.31
C GLY A 14 -6.10 -6.89 -7.65
N LEU A 15 -6.10 -5.57 -7.61
CA LEU A 15 -5.04 -4.80 -6.95
C LEU A 15 -5.03 -5.08 -5.45
N GLY A 16 -6.20 -5.08 -4.81
CA GLY A 16 -6.33 -5.37 -3.38
C GLY A 16 -5.89 -6.78 -3.04
N THR A 17 -6.24 -7.75 -3.87
CA THR A 17 -5.83 -9.14 -3.67
C THR A 17 -4.31 -9.29 -3.72
N MET A 18 -3.67 -8.66 -4.70
CA MET A 18 -2.21 -8.68 -4.82
C MET A 18 -1.55 -8.05 -3.58
N LEU A 19 -2.05 -6.89 -3.17
CA LEU A 19 -1.50 -6.19 -2.01
C LEU A 19 -1.69 -6.98 -0.72
N LYS A 20 -2.84 -7.63 -0.55
CA LYS A 20 -3.08 -8.46 0.64
C LYS A 20 -2.06 -9.58 0.75
N GLU A 21 -1.78 -10.28 -0.35
CA GLU A 21 -0.80 -11.36 -0.35
C GLU A 21 0.59 -10.85 0.04
N ILE A 22 1.02 -9.74 -0.53
CA ILE A 22 2.32 -9.15 -0.23
C ILE A 22 2.40 -8.69 1.22
N MET A 23 1.37 -7.99 1.69
CA MET A 23 1.34 -7.48 3.06
C MET A 23 1.24 -8.60 4.10
N ASP A 24 0.45 -9.63 3.85
CA ASP A 24 0.37 -10.77 4.76
C ASP A 24 1.73 -11.44 4.91
N ALA A 25 2.47 -11.60 3.81
CA ALA A 25 3.81 -12.15 3.84
C ALA A 25 4.78 -11.26 4.63
N ASN A 26 4.73 -9.95 4.39
CA ASN A 26 5.61 -9.00 5.06
C ASN A 26 5.31 -8.87 6.56
N LEU A 27 4.04 -8.90 6.94
CA LEU A 27 3.65 -8.73 8.35
C LEU A 27 4.03 -9.94 9.23
N LYS A 28 4.42 -11.05 8.63
CA LYS A 28 4.99 -12.19 9.37
C LYS A 28 6.40 -11.90 9.88
N ASP A 29 7.09 -10.92 9.29
CA ASP A 29 8.41 -10.49 9.73
C ASP A 29 8.26 -9.48 10.87
N PRO A 30 8.71 -9.82 12.10
CA PRO A 30 8.56 -8.92 13.25
C PRO A 30 9.20 -7.55 13.05
N LYS A 31 10.26 -7.46 12.28
CA LYS A 31 10.96 -6.20 12.01
C LYS A 31 10.09 -5.28 11.16
N LYS A 32 9.42 -5.83 10.15
CA LYS A 32 8.53 -5.05 9.29
C LYS A 32 7.26 -4.65 10.01
N TYR A 33 6.67 -5.57 10.77
CA TYR A 33 5.50 -5.28 11.59
C TYR A 33 5.77 -4.13 12.57
N LYS A 34 6.93 -4.15 13.20
CA LYS A 34 7.30 -3.13 14.18
C LYS A 34 7.34 -1.73 13.58
N ARG A 35 7.66 -1.61 12.30
CA ARG A 35 7.73 -0.32 11.61
C ARG A 35 6.37 0.33 11.44
N ILE A 36 5.28 -0.45 11.42
CA ILE A 36 3.92 0.09 11.28
C ILE A 36 3.11 0.02 12.56
N GLU A 37 3.66 -0.56 13.62
CA GLU A 37 2.96 -0.79 14.89
C GLU A 37 2.37 0.48 15.50
N LYS A 38 3.05 1.60 15.34
CA LYS A 38 2.61 2.90 15.87
C LYS A 38 1.99 3.81 14.80
N LEU A 39 1.90 3.32 13.57
CA LEU A 39 1.43 4.11 12.46
C LEU A 39 -0.10 4.18 12.49
N LYS A 40 -0.64 5.36 12.16
CA LYS A 40 -2.08 5.58 12.06
C LYS A 40 -2.39 6.46 10.88
N GLY A 41 -3.32 6.04 10.05
CA GLY A 41 -3.76 6.83 8.91
C GLY A 41 -4.30 5.97 7.80
N SER A 42 -4.47 6.60 6.65
CA SER A 42 -4.99 5.92 5.46
C SER A 42 -4.08 6.21 4.26
N MET A 43 -4.01 5.25 3.35
CA MET A 43 -3.24 5.40 2.13
C MET A 43 -4.01 4.84 0.95
N VAL A 44 -4.12 5.62 -0.12
CA VAL A 44 -4.73 5.19 -1.37
C VAL A 44 -3.64 4.77 -2.34
N ILE A 45 -3.83 3.60 -2.96
CA ILE A 45 -3.00 3.14 -4.07
C ILE A 45 -3.92 3.01 -5.28
N ARG A 46 -3.57 3.69 -6.37
CA ARG A 46 -4.37 3.72 -7.59
C ARG A 46 -3.54 3.27 -8.78
N GLU A 47 -4.15 2.42 -9.61
CA GLU A 47 -3.60 2.09 -10.93
C GLU A 47 -4.10 3.15 -11.91
N SER A 48 -3.18 3.90 -12.53
CA SER A 48 -3.51 5.11 -13.29
C SER A 48 -4.27 4.86 -14.59
N THR A 49 -4.07 3.71 -15.23
CA THR A 49 -4.70 3.42 -16.53
C THR A 49 -6.16 3.03 -16.38
N SER A 50 -6.47 2.14 -15.44
CA SER A 50 -7.83 1.64 -15.21
C SER A 50 -8.62 2.47 -14.21
N GLY A 51 -7.92 3.23 -13.36
CA GLY A 51 -8.53 3.93 -12.25
C GLY A 51 -8.85 3.03 -11.05
N VAL A 52 -8.52 1.76 -11.12
CA VAL A 52 -8.73 0.84 -9.99
C VAL A 52 -7.90 1.31 -8.80
N ALA A 53 -8.50 1.36 -7.64
CA ALA A 53 -7.86 1.85 -6.43
C ALA A 53 -8.21 1.00 -5.22
N VAL A 54 -7.34 1.08 -4.21
CA VAL A 54 -7.52 0.42 -2.93
C VAL A 54 -7.12 1.41 -1.86
N THR A 55 -7.84 1.41 -0.75
CA THR A 55 -7.47 2.19 0.43
C THR A 55 -7.00 1.25 1.53
N LEU A 56 -5.84 1.56 2.10
CA LEU A 56 -5.31 0.89 3.28
C LEU A 56 -5.63 1.75 4.50
N HIS A 57 -6.34 1.19 5.47
CA HIS A 57 -6.55 1.83 6.76
C HIS A 57 -5.62 1.18 7.76
N ILE A 58 -4.74 1.97 8.36
CA ILE A 58 -3.72 1.48 9.27
C ILE A 58 -3.91 2.10 10.64
N LYS A 59 -3.96 1.24 11.67
CA LYS A 59 -4.12 1.69 13.05
C LYS A 59 -3.50 0.68 14.00
N GLY A 60 -2.43 1.08 14.69
CA GLY A 60 -1.83 0.25 15.73
C GLY A 60 -1.34 -1.11 15.25
N GLY A 61 -0.79 -1.19 14.05
CA GLY A 61 -0.31 -2.44 13.48
C GLY A 61 -1.37 -3.26 12.76
N GLU A 62 -2.63 -2.83 12.80
CA GLU A 62 -3.69 -3.47 12.02
C GLU A 62 -3.85 -2.77 10.68
N VAL A 63 -4.04 -3.56 9.63
CA VAL A 63 -4.26 -3.06 8.27
C VAL A 63 -5.58 -3.62 7.75
N GLU A 64 -6.45 -2.73 7.29
CA GLU A 64 -7.71 -3.10 6.65
C GLU A 64 -7.71 -2.57 5.22
N LEU A 65 -8.05 -3.43 4.27
CA LEU A 65 -8.17 -3.07 2.86
C LEU A 65 -9.63 -2.80 2.50
N GLN A 66 -9.81 -1.74 1.73
CA GLN A 66 -11.10 -1.34 1.19
C GLN A 66 -10.94 -1.09 -0.31
N ASN A 67 -11.89 -1.58 -1.12
CA ASN A 67 -11.93 -1.22 -2.53
C ASN A 67 -12.19 0.28 -2.68
N ASP A 68 -11.67 0.83 -3.77
CA ASP A 68 -11.82 2.22 -4.15
C ASP A 68 -11.07 3.21 -3.25
N ALA A 69 -10.93 4.43 -3.73
CA ALA A 69 -10.27 5.50 -3.01
C ALA A 69 -11.25 6.18 -2.05
N ILE A 70 -10.73 6.64 -0.92
CA ILE A 70 -11.48 7.52 -0.01
C ILE A 70 -11.08 8.97 -0.27
N ASP A 71 -11.91 9.90 0.18
CA ASP A 71 -11.58 11.33 0.16
C ASP A 71 -10.52 11.61 1.24
N LYS A 72 -9.59 12.49 0.92
CA LYS A 72 -8.58 13.00 1.86
C LYS A 72 -7.80 11.91 2.60
N PRO A 73 -7.13 10.99 1.89
CA PRO A 73 -6.26 10.03 2.55
C PRO A 73 -5.04 10.73 3.17
N THR A 74 -4.44 10.09 4.16
CA THR A 74 -3.21 10.61 4.77
C THR A 74 -2.08 10.68 3.74
N ALA A 75 -2.01 9.69 2.86
CA ALA A 75 -1.05 9.63 1.76
C ALA A 75 -1.68 8.94 0.56
N PHE A 76 -1.09 9.12 -0.61
CA PHE A 76 -1.53 8.37 -1.81
C PHE A 76 -0.36 8.08 -2.73
N MET A 77 -0.51 7.06 -3.55
CA MET A 77 0.38 6.78 -4.66
C MET A 77 -0.41 6.31 -5.88
N GLU A 78 0.07 6.66 -7.06
CA GLU A 78 -0.58 6.33 -8.32
C GLU A 78 0.48 6.05 -9.38
N ALA A 79 0.31 4.96 -10.09
CA ALA A 79 1.21 4.57 -11.18
C ALA A 79 0.50 3.60 -12.11
N GLY A 80 1.06 3.39 -13.30
CA GLY A 80 0.59 2.36 -14.20
C GLY A 80 0.87 0.97 -13.64
N PHE A 81 0.12 -0.02 -14.12
CA PHE A 81 0.23 -1.40 -13.62
C PHE A 81 1.65 -1.92 -13.62
N GLU A 82 2.38 -1.70 -14.72
CA GLU A 82 3.76 -2.18 -14.85
C GLU A 82 4.67 -1.61 -13.76
N ASN A 83 4.57 -0.30 -13.52
CA ASN A 83 5.38 0.35 -12.48
C ASN A 83 4.97 -0.09 -11.08
N LEU A 84 3.66 -0.27 -10.83
CA LEU A 84 3.20 -0.82 -9.56
C LEU A 84 3.75 -2.22 -9.32
N ALA A 85 3.77 -3.05 -10.36
CA ALA A 85 4.31 -4.40 -10.26
C ALA A 85 5.81 -4.39 -9.95
N TYR A 86 6.58 -3.53 -10.61
CA TYR A 86 8.02 -3.41 -10.33
C TYR A 86 8.29 -2.90 -8.92
N ILE A 87 7.49 -1.95 -8.44
CA ILE A 87 7.62 -1.44 -7.07
C ILE A 87 7.28 -2.55 -6.08
N SER A 88 6.16 -3.24 -6.28
CA SER A 88 5.70 -4.30 -5.38
C SER A 88 6.67 -5.48 -5.30
N SER A 89 7.35 -5.79 -6.40
CA SER A 89 8.32 -6.90 -6.44
C SER A 89 9.71 -6.50 -5.92
N GLY A 90 9.91 -5.23 -5.56
CA GLY A 90 11.20 -4.74 -5.09
C GLY A 90 12.19 -4.39 -6.19
N GLN A 91 11.79 -4.47 -7.47
CA GLN A 91 12.67 -4.14 -8.60
C GLN A 91 12.82 -2.65 -8.84
N LEU A 92 11.88 -1.85 -8.35
CA LEU A 92 11.90 -0.40 -8.50
C LEU A 92 11.62 0.26 -7.15
N SER A 93 12.56 1.08 -6.67
CA SER A 93 12.38 1.81 -5.42
C SER A 93 11.27 2.86 -5.57
N PRO A 94 10.36 2.97 -4.60
CA PRO A 94 9.34 4.02 -4.62
C PRO A 94 9.94 5.43 -4.73
N ILE A 95 11.05 5.68 -4.04
CA ILE A 95 11.70 7.00 -4.08
C ILE A 95 12.23 7.30 -5.49
N ILE A 96 12.92 6.34 -6.10
CA ILE A 96 13.43 6.50 -7.46
C ILE A 96 12.28 6.64 -8.46
N ALA A 97 11.21 5.86 -8.26
CA ALA A 97 10.03 5.96 -9.11
C ALA A 97 9.41 7.37 -9.06
N MET A 98 9.34 7.98 -7.87
CA MET A 98 8.86 9.36 -7.72
C MET A 98 9.78 10.35 -8.42
N LEU A 99 11.09 10.21 -8.24
CA LEU A 99 12.07 11.13 -8.83
C LEU A 99 12.11 11.05 -10.35
N THR A 100 11.79 9.89 -10.92
CA THR A 100 11.81 9.67 -12.37
C THR A 100 10.44 9.79 -13.03
N GLY A 101 9.43 10.21 -12.29
CA GLY A 101 8.08 10.40 -12.82
C GLY A 101 7.29 9.13 -13.07
N LYS A 102 7.79 7.98 -12.61
CA LYS A 102 7.10 6.68 -12.76
C LYS A 102 6.05 6.43 -11.69
N LEU A 103 6.08 7.21 -10.62
CA LEU A 103 5.13 7.14 -9.52
C LEU A 103 4.72 8.55 -9.12
N LYS A 104 3.41 8.77 -9.07
CA LYS A 104 2.84 10.00 -8.52
C LYS A 104 2.47 9.71 -7.07
N ALA A 105 2.93 10.53 -6.15
CA ALA A 105 2.67 10.35 -4.74
C ALA A 105 2.50 11.69 -4.04
N GLY A 106 1.77 11.70 -2.94
CA GLY A 106 1.54 12.92 -2.18
C GLY A 106 0.99 12.62 -0.80
N GLY A 107 0.69 13.69 -0.08
CA GLY A 107 0.26 13.61 1.29
C GLY A 107 1.44 13.44 2.24
N ASN A 108 1.28 12.66 3.29
CA ASN A 108 2.33 12.42 4.27
C ASN A 108 3.36 11.42 3.71
N LEU A 109 4.47 11.93 3.20
CA LEU A 109 5.51 11.09 2.58
C LEU A 109 6.19 10.16 3.57
N LEU A 110 6.29 10.56 4.84
CA LEU A 110 6.88 9.68 5.86
C LEU A 110 6.00 8.43 6.05
N MET A 111 4.69 8.60 6.08
CA MET A 111 3.76 7.49 6.13
C MET A 111 3.91 6.59 4.90
N LEU A 112 4.00 7.20 3.72
CA LEU A 112 4.18 6.46 2.48
C LEU A 112 5.43 5.59 2.52
N LEU A 113 6.56 6.12 3.00
CA LEU A 113 7.80 5.39 3.12
C LEU A 113 7.69 4.24 4.13
N LYS A 114 7.03 4.47 5.27
CA LYS A 114 6.83 3.44 6.27
C LYS A 114 5.91 2.32 5.77
N VAL A 115 4.83 2.68 5.09
CA VAL A 115 3.91 1.69 4.52
C VAL A 115 4.58 0.88 3.41
N SER A 116 5.50 1.47 2.65
CA SER A 116 6.20 0.75 1.59
C SER A 116 7.00 -0.46 2.12
N ASN A 117 7.36 -0.47 3.40
CA ASN A 117 8.03 -1.63 4.00
C ASN A 117 7.17 -2.88 4.00
N ILE A 118 5.85 -2.74 3.97
CA ILE A 118 4.93 -3.88 3.96
C ILE A 118 4.23 -4.07 2.62
N THR A 119 4.31 -3.10 1.71
CA THR A 119 3.70 -3.20 0.38
C THR A 119 4.69 -3.61 -0.71
N VAL A 120 5.95 -3.75 -0.37
CA VAL A 120 7.02 -4.14 -1.30
C VAL A 120 7.59 -5.48 -0.88
N LEU A 121 7.64 -6.41 -1.84
CA LEU A 121 8.17 -7.75 -1.61
C LEU A 121 9.71 -7.69 -1.63
N LYS A 122 10.31 -8.07 -0.54
CA LYS A 122 11.78 -8.15 -0.41
C LYS A 122 12.20 -9.39 0.33
#